data_07486712cdf97caac1343f9056d32e92
#
_entry.id   07486712cdf97caac1343f9056d32e92
#
_cell.length_a   1.000
_cell.length_b   1.000
_cell.length_c   1.000
_cell.angle_alpha   90.00
_cell.angle_beta   90.00
_cell.angle_gamma   90.00
#
_symmetry.space_group_name_H-M   'P 1'
#
loop_
_entity.id
_entity.type
_entity.pdbx_description
1 polymer ?
#
loop_
_entity_poly.entity_id
_entity_poly.type
_entity_poly.pdbx_seq_one_letter_code
_entity_poly.pdbx_strand_id
1 'polypeptide(L)'
;MIRPVAAYPGAPGHPDMEAGHVRSDRTSRSGCPVTRRQFLTSSLGTAAALSVWPASPWTQAAQRPPAFVPADRPLRLAFAGIGNRGLEMLKTFAATNLVSVAALCDVHLEGPHTAEAQALYPAVPRFRDARAMLDEVEGAIDAVVIATPDHSHFPLTMRAMALGKHVYLEKPMAHTFREVDLLVAMAARTGVVTQMGNQGHSGNNYFQFKAWTEAGVIADVTKIVAFMNGDRQWHGWKVDGFPAAEPLPPGLEWDLWHAAKPLHPYNAMLHPKKWRGWFAYGSGALGDWAPHILDTAHRFLELGLPHTIDAVRRDDPNPFIFPQATTLRFDFAARGTKPPVEVWWYDGVANRPPLPAELGPGAALTEQAGKFVYSRTLVFKGGTHGDTLRIIPEERMQERAPSLPKVAGGFSDHATNFVLACQGKEESRSPFRVAGPLTQVLQLGMIAQQLGGRLEFDAARRAFTNSAEATALLAGPPPRAGWERYYRG
;
A
#
# COMPACT_ATOMS: atom_id res chain seq x y z
N MET A 1 7.81 27.55 -17.28
CA MET A 1 7.29 26.87 -18.48
C MET A 1 7.63 25.40 -18.33
N ILE A 2 6.69 24.60 -17.88
CA ILE A 2 6.84 23.13 -17.68
C ILE A 2 6.12 22.47 -18.83
N ARG A 3 6.85 21.69 -19.64
CA ARG A 3 6.28 20.93 -20.76
C ARG A 3 5.49 19.74 -20.24
N PRO A 4 4.35 19.37 -20.85
CA PRO A 4 3.60 18.19 -20.50
C PRO A 4 4.30 16.92 -20.99
N VAL A 5 4.22 15.85 -20.17
CA VAL A 5 4.72 14.51 -20.48
C VAL A 5 3.82 13.87 -21.54
N ALA A 6 4.43 13.37 -22.60
CA ALA A 6 3.78 12.77 -23.76
C ALA A 6 3.05 11.46 -23.41
N ALA A 7 1.89 11.27 -24.02
CA ALA A 7 1.13 10.02 -24.03
C ALA A 7 1.83 8.96 -24.88
N TYR A 8 1.84 7.70 -24.43
CA TYR A 8 2.35 6.57 -25.18
C TYR A 8 1.33 6.10 -26.24
N PRO A 9 1.77 5.80 -27.48
CA PRO A 9 0.91 5.30 -28.54
C PRO A 9 0.56 3.82 -28.35
N GLY A 10 -0.64 3.44 -28.81
CA GLY A 10 -1.18 2.09 -28.75
C GLY A 10 -0.44 1.09 -29.66
N ALA A 11 -0.45 -0.17 -29.25
CA ALA A 11 0.10 -1.29 -30.00
C ALA A 11 -0.83 -1.73 -31.14
N PRO A 12 -0.31 -2.24 -32.27
CA PRO A 12 -1.10 -2.68 -33.40
C PRO A 12 -1.73 -4.07 -33.19
N GLY A 13 -2.91 -4.26 -33.79
CA GLY A 13 -3.67 -5.51 -33.75
C GLY A 13 -3.02 -6.62 -34.56
N HIS A 14 -3.25 -7.87 -34.13
CA HIS A 14 -2.91 -9.08 -34.87
C HIS A 14 -4.17 -9.74 -35.48
N PRO A 15 -4.04 -10.35 -36.66
CA PRO A 15 -5.16 -10.93 -37.41
C PRO A 15 -5.55 -12.34 -36.93
N ASP A 16 -6.78 -12.67 -37.25
CA ASP A 16 -7.46 -13.95 -37.05
C ASP A 16 -6.69 -15.17 -37.56
N MET A 17 -6.71 -16.27 -36.83
CA MET A 17 -6.43 -17.60 -37.35
C MET A 17 -7.48 -18.61 -36.89
N GLU A 18 -7.92 -19.39 -37.86
CA GLU A 18 -9.03 -20.32 -37.89
C GLU A 18 -8.91 -21.55 -36.98
N ALA A 19 -10.09 -22.05 -36.59
CA ALA A 19 -10.28 -23.23 -35.77
C ALA A 19 -9.92 -24.54 -36.50
N GLY A 20 -9.01 -25.32 -35.91
CA GLY A 20 -8.74 -26.70 -36.27
C GLY A 20 -9.20 -27.67 -35.18
N HIS A 21 -10.19 -28.49 -35.48
CA HIS A 21 -10.65 -29.59 -34.62
C HIS A 21 -9.63 -30.72 -34.55
N VAL A 22 -9.19 -31.08 -33.35
CA VAL A 22 -8.56 -32.39 -33.09
C VAL A 22 -9.22 -33.01 -31.86
N ARG A 23 -9.64 -34.26 -32.06
CA ARG A 23 -10.34 -35.11 -31.08
C ARG A 23 -9.43 -35.53 -29.92
N SER A 24 -10.03 -35.60 -28.77
CA SER A 24 -9.47 -36.01 -27.50
C SER A 24 -9.24 -37.49 -27.35
N ASP A 25 -8.16 -37.84 -26.67
CA ASP A 25 -8.12 -39.13 -25.96
C ASP A 25 -7.96 -38.83 -24.44
N ARG A 26 -8.80 -39.54 -23.65
CA ARG A 26 -8.93 -39.38 -22.21
C ARG A 26 -7.94 -40.29 -21.50
N THR A 27 -7.08 -39.72 -20.66
CA THR A 27 -6.58 -40.45 -19.51
C THR A 27 -6.68 -39.54 -18.26
N SER A 28 -7.49 -40.01 -17.33
CA SER A 28 -7.82 -39.39 -16.07
C SER A 28 -6.64 -39.30 -15.12
N ARG A 29 -6.30 -38.09 -14.64
CA ARG A 29 -5.67 -37.90 -13.34
C ARG A 29 -6.43 -36.82 -12.57
N SER A 30 -7.01 -37.22 -11.45
CA SER A 30 -7.82 -36.44 -10.54
C SER A 30 -6.97 -35.38 -9.82
N GLY A 31 -7.05 -34.13 -10.28
CA GLY A 31 -6.71 -32.98 -9.48
C GLY A 31 -7.96 -32.50 -8.78
N CYS A 32 -8.01 -32.61 -7.46
CA CYS A 32 -9.16 -32.21 -6.65
C CYS A 32 -9.25 -30.66 -6.64
N PRO A 33 -10.32 -30.02 -7.11
CA PRO A 33 -10.48 -28.57 -6.99
C PRO A 33 -10.69 -28.22 -5.51
N VAL A 34 -9.88 -27.33 -4.98
CA VAL A 34 -10.05 -26.77 -3.64
C VAL A 34 -11.32 -25.93 -3.62
N THR A 35 -12.36 -26.42 -2.99
CA THR A 35 -13.66 -25.75 -2.89
C THR A 35 -13.62 -24.61 -1.86
N ARG A 36 -14.55 -23.64 -1.97
CA ARG A 36 -14.76 -22.54 -1.01
C ARG A 36 -14.76 -23.03 0.45
N ARG A 37 -15.29 -24.22 0.70
CA ARG A 37 -15.35 -24.83 2.02
C ARG A 37 -13.97 -25.30 2.53
N GLN A 38 -13.09 -25.75 1.64
CA GLN A 38 -11.72 -26.18 2.00
C GLN A 38 -10.80 -25.00 2.23
N PHE A 39 -10.96 -23.89 1.47
CA PHE A 39 -10.25 -22.64 1.75
C PHE A 39 -10.66 -22.05 3.10
N LEU A 40 -11.96 -22.08 3.43
CA LEU A 40 -12.49 -21.59 4.70
C LEU A 40 -12.18 -22.53 5.88
N THR A 41 -12.16 -23.86 5.68
CA THR A 41 -11.85 -24.82 6.75
C THR A 41 -10.37 -24.85 7.10
N SER A 42 -9.46 -24.57 6.17
CA SER A 42 -8.04 -24.38 6.51
C SER A 42 -7.79 -23.12 7.32
N SER A 43 -8.66 -22.10 7.24
CA SER A 43 -8.56 -20.87 8.04
C SER A 43 -9.29 -20.96 9.40
N LEU A 44 -10.30 -21.85 9.54
CA LEU A 44 -11.08 -21.99 10.78
C LEU A 44 -10.50 -22.99 11.78
N GLY A 45 -9.61 -23.90 11.35
CA GLY A 45 -9.03 -24.93 12.22
C GLY A 45 -8.00 -24.45 13.23
N THR A 46 -7.57 -23.18 13.20
CA THR A 46 -6.46 -22.64 13.99
C THR A 46 -6.84 -21.48 14.91
N ALA A 47 -8.10 -21.10 15.01
CA ALA A 47 -8.53 -20.00 15.90
C ALA A 47 -8.34 -20.30 17.40
N ALA A 48 -8.20 -21.56 17.79
CA ALA A 48 -7.96 -21.96 19.18
C ALA A 48 -6.46 -22.00 19.58
N ALA A 49 -5.52 -21.91 18.63
CA ALA A 49 -4.09 -22.00 18.89
C ALA A 49 -3.37 -20.64 19.02
N LEU A 50 -4.10 -19.53 18.95
CA LEU A 50 -3.50 -18.18 19.00
C LEU A 50 -3.14 -17.71 20.42
N SER A 51 -3.38 -18.49 21.45
CA SER A 51 -3.17 -18.07 22.84
C SER A 51 -1.82 -18.43 23.45
N VAL A 52 -0.94 -19.15 22.75
CA VAL A 52 0.38 -19.51 23.31
C VAL A 52 1.45 -19.47 22.22
N TRP A 53 1.85 -18.26 21.85
CA TRP A 53 3.08 -18.08 21.08
C TRP A 53 4.21 -17.77 22.07
N PRO A 54 5.34 -18.51 22.07
CA PRO A 54 6.46 -18.21 22.95
C PRO A 54 7.02 -16.81 22.65
N ALA A 55 7.56 -16.15 23.67
CA ALA A 55 8.18 -14.84 23.56
C ALA A 55 9.19 -14.81 22.40
N SER A 56 9.11 -13.78 21.60
CA SER A 56 9.91 -13.61 20.39
C SER A 56 11.41 -13.53 20.69
N PRO A 57 12.28 -14.14 19.91
CA PRO A 57 13.73 -13.89 19.98
C PRO A 57 14.08 -12.40 19.72
N TRP A 58 13.13 -11.61 19.17
CA TRP A 58 13.25 -10.17 18.93
C TRP A 58 12.97 -9.32 20.17
N THR A 59 12.44 -9.88 21.26
CA THR A 59 12.20 -9.14 22.52
C THR A 59 13.49 -8.69 23.19
N GLN A 60 14.64 -9.28 22.86
CA GLN A 60 15.94 -8.88 23.39
C GLN A 60 16.64 -7.78 22.56
N ALA A 61 16.18 -7.48 21.35
CA ALA A 61 16.71 -6.39 20.53
C ALA A 61 16.19 -5.01 20.96
N ALA A 62 15.50 -4.93 22.08
CA ALA A 62 14.83 -3.74 22.55
C ALA A 62 15.83 -2.71 23.12
N GLN A 63 15.62 -1.44 22.75
CA GLN A 63 16.12 -0.23 23.38
C GLN A 63 17.54 0.23 23.01
N ARG A 64 17.98 0.05 21.78
CA ARG A 64 19.04 0.92 21.28
C ARG A 64 18.40 2.21 20.73
N PRO A 65 18.84 3.41 21.19
CA PRO A 65 18.44 4.65 20.53
C PRO A 65 18.85 4.57 19.06
N PRO A 66 18.07 5.16 18.12
CA PRO A 66 18.42 5.14 16.71
C PRO A 66 19.81 5.74 16.54
N ALA A 67 20.73 4.96 16.00
CA ALA A 67 22.02 5.49 15.61
C ALA A 67 21.79 6.28 14.31
N PHE A 68 21.59 7.60 14.42
CA PHE A 68 21.57 8.46 13.26
C PHE A 68 22.85 8.31 12.45
N VAL A 69 22.70 8.29 11.13
CA VAL A 69 23.84 8.18 10.23
C VAL A 69 24.60 9.51 10.22
N PRO A 70 25.96 9.51 10.30
CA PRO A 70 26.74 10.72 10.18
C PRO A 70 26.40 11.49 8.88
N ALA A 71 26.23 12.79 9.01
CA ALA A 71 25.79 13.65 7.90
C ALA A 71 26.91 14.06 6.93
N ASP A 72 28.14 13.67 7.22
CA ASP A 72 29.35 13.93 6.44
C ASP A 72 29.60 12.90 5.34
N ARG A 73 28.76 11.87 5.24
CA ARG A 73 28.83 10.84 4.20
C ARG A 73 27.45 10.51 3.63
N PRO A 74 27.42 9.97 2.39
CA PRO A 74 26.17 9.46 1.82
C PRO A 74 25.54 8.35 2.65
N LEU A 75 24.20 8.29 2.69
CA LEU A 75 23.45 7.20 3.25
C LEU A 75 23.60 5.94 2.37
N ARG A 76 24.06 4.83 2.94
CA ARG A 76 24.28 3.58 2.20
C ARG A 76 22.98 2.78 2.14
N LEU A 77 22.45 2.59 0.92
CA LEU A 77 21.16 1.96 0.68
C LEU A 77 21.30 0.58 0.05
N ALA A 78 20.54 -0.39 0.56
CA ALA A 78 20.20 -1.61 -0.16
C ALA A 78 18.78 -1.50 -0.72
N PHE A 79 18.54 -2.08 -1.89
CA PHE A 79 17.24 -2.09 -2.55
C PHE A 79 16.71 -3.52 -2.68
N ALA A 80 15.51 -3.78 -2.14
CA ALA A 80 14.77 -5.02 -2.33
C ALA A 80 13.56 -4.76 -3.25
N GLY A 81 13.52 -5.46 -4.40
CA GLY A 81 12.64 -5.14 -5.51
C GLY A 81 13.21 -3.98 -6.35
N ILE A 82 13.82 -4.29 -7.49
CA ILE A 82 14.49 -3.29 -8.35
C ILE A 82 13.83 -3.14 -9.73
N GLY A 83 12.71 -3.81 -9.96
CA GLY A 83 11.91 -3.64 -11.17
C GLY A 83 10.84 -2.54 -11.01
N ASN A 84 10.33 -1.98 -12.10
CA ASN A 84 9.22 -1.04 -12.12
C ASN A 84 9.35 0.05 -11.03
N ARG A 85 8.55 -0.04 -9.95
CA ARG A 85 8.56 0.95 -8.86
C ARG A 85 9.90 1.01 -8.13
N GLY A 86 10.57 -0.13 -7.95
CA GLY A 86 11.91 -0.17 -7.35
C GLY A 86 12.95 0.59 -8.18
N LEU A 87 12.89 0.48 -9.51
CA LEU A 87 13.73 1.27 -10.41
C LEU A 87 13.45 2.78 -10.29
N GLU A 88 12.18 3.18 -10.20
CA GLU A 88 11.82 4.59 -9.98
C GLU A 88 12.40 5.09 -8.65
N MET A 89 12.28 4.30 -7.58
CA MET A 89 12.84 4.67 -6.27
C MET A 89 14.36 4.75 -6.31
N LEU A 90 15.03 3.83 -6.99
CA LEU A 90 16.48 3.84 -7.16
C LEU A 90 16.93 5.13 -7.85
N LYS A 91 16.27 5.54 -8.92
CA LYS A 91 16.53 6.81 -9.61
C LYS A 91 16.22 8.03 -8.74
N THR A 92 15.10 8.00 -8.01
CA THR A 92 14.66 9.09 -7.12
C THR A 92 15.68 9.32 -6.00
N PHE A 93 16.11 8.25 -5.33
CA PHE A 93 17.13 8.37 -4.28
C PHE A 93 18.48 8.81 -4.83
N ALA A 94 18.91 8.27 -5.98
CA ALA A 94 20.14 8.68 -6.63
C ALA A 94 20.16 10.17 -6.97
N ALA A 95 19.03 10.71 -7.44
CA ALA A 95 18.88 12.12 -7.80
C ALA A 95 19.03 13.07 -6.60
N THR A 96 18.90 12.59 -5.36
CA THR A 96 19.16 13.42 -4.16
C THR A 96 20.64 13.78 -3.99
N ASN A 97 21.55 13.02 -4.59
CA ASN A 97 23.01 13.09 -4.39
C ASN A 97 23.44 12.90 -2.91
N LEU A 98 22.57 12.33 -2.07
CA LEU A 98 22.81 12.12 -0.63
C LEU A 98 22.98 10.63 -0.29
N VAL A 99 22.93 9.74 -1.28
CA VAL A 99 22.96 8.30 -1.07
C VAL A 99 24.03 7.60 -1.88
N SER A 100 24.42 6.40 -1.44
CA SER A 100 25.17 5.45 -2.24
C SER A 100 24.43 4.11 -2.25
N VAL A 101 24.40 3.45 -3.40
CA VAL A 101 23.77 2.13 -3.56
C VAL A 101 24.79 1.07 -3.20
N ALA A 102 24.51 0.25 -2.20
CA ALA A 102 25.42 -0.77 -1.67
C ALA A 102 25.02 -2.20 -2.07
N ALA A 103 23.73 -2.48 -2.33
CA ALA A 103 23.26 -3.79 -2.75
C ALA A 103 21.94 -3.69 -3.51
N LEU A 104 21.72 -4.61 -4.46
CA LEU A 104 20.49 -4.76 -5.23
C LEU A 104 19.93 -6.18 -5.04
N CYS A 105 18.62 -6.30 -4.86
CA CYS A 105 17.95 -7.59 -4.74
C CYS A 105 16.66 -7.63 -5.55
N ASP A 106 16.49 -8.73 -6.29
CA ASP A 106 15.21 -9.06 -6.92
C ASP A 106 15.14 -10.58 -7.13
N VAL A 107 13.96 -11.15 -6.95
CA VAL A 107 13.75 -12.59 -7.15
C VAL A 107 13.84 -13.02 -8.61
N HIS A 108 13.91 -12.06 -9.55
CA HIS A 108 14.00 -12.32 -10.99
C HIS A 108 15.04 -11.39 -11.65
N LEU A 109 16.31 -11.60 -11.34
CA LEU A 109 17.42 -10.78 -11.88
C LEU A 109 17.54 -10.86 -13.41
N GLU A 110 17.16 -11.98 -14.03
CA GLU A 110 17.13 -12.16 -15.48
C GLU A 110 15.88 -11.53 -16.14
N GLY A 111 14.94 -11.08 -15.33
CA GLY A 111 13.73 -10.46 -15.83
C GLY A 111 13.99 -9.11 -16.52
N PRO A 112 13.33 -8.80 -17.64
CA PRO A 112 13.55 -7.55 -18.38
C PRO A 112 13.24 -6.30 -17.54
N HIS A 113 12.40 -6.43 -16.51
CA HIS A 113 12.03 -5.34 -15.61
C HIS A 113 13.14 -4.90 -14.64
N THR A 114 14.20 -5.71 -14.48
CA THR A 114 15.36 -5.41 -13.61
C THR A 114 16.59 -4.96 -14.38
N ALA A 115 16.61 -5.13 -15.70
CA ALA A 115 17.80 -4.91 -16.53
C ALA A 115 18.37 -3.49 -16.40
N GLU A 116 17.52 -2.47 -16.42
CA GLU A 116 17.95 -1.07 -16.34
C GLU A 116 18.57 -0.75 -14.95
N ALA A 117 17.98 -1.23 -13.88
CA ALA A 117 18.54 -1.04 -12.52
C ALA A 117 19.93 -1.65 -12.41
N GLN A 118 20.12 -2.85 -12.97
CA GLN A 118 21.42 -3.53 -12.98
C GLN A 118 22.45 -2.83 -13.86
N ALA A 119 22.04 -2.25 -14.98
CA ALA A 119 22.90 -1.49 -15.87
C ALA A 119 23.38 -0.16 -15.25
N LEU A 120 22.54 0.49 -14.45
CA LEU A 120 22.90 1.71 -13.72
C LEU A 120 23.98 1.45 -12.64
N TYR A 121 24.02 0.25 -12.05
CA TYR A 121 24.93 -0.12 -10.96
C TYR A 121 25.65 -1.44 -11.24
N PRO A 122 26.51 -1.54 -12.27
CA PRO A 122 27.10 -2.80 -12.71
C PRO A 122 28.04 -3.44 -11.68
N ALA A 123 28.65 -2.65 -10.81
CA ALA A 123 29.62 -3.13 -9.81
C ALA A 123 28.98 -3.45 -8.44
N VAL A 124 27.69 -3.16 -8.25
CA VAL A 124 27.01 -3.40 -6.97
C VAL A 124 26.61 -4.88 -6.85
N PRO A 125 26.83 -5.53 -5.69
CA PRO A 125 26.43 -6.92 -5.47
C PRO A 125 24.93 -7.13 -5.64
N ARG A 126 24.55 -8.28 -6.19
CA ARG A 126 23.17 -8.64 -6.54
C ARG A 126 22.76 -9.91 -5.81
N PHE A 127 21.53 -9.89 -5.32
CA PHE A 127 20.96 -10.98 -4.54
C PHE A 127 19.57 -11.36 -5.09
N ARG A 128 19.22 -12.65 -4.96
CA ARG A 128 17.86 -13.13 -5.24
C ARG A 128 16.99 -13.17 -3.99
N ASP A 129 17.62 -13.44 -2.85
CA ASP A 129 16.95 -13.47 -1.54
C ASP A 129 17.34 -12.24 -0.72
N ALA A 130 16.35 -11.41 -0.41
CA ALA A 130 16.57 -10.21 0.39
C ALA A 130 17.01 -10.52 1.84
N ARG A 131 16.73 -11.74 2.35
CA ARG A 131 17.21 -12.16 3.66
C ARG A 131 18.70 -12.40 3.64
N ALA A 132 19.18 -13.11 2.61
CA ALA A 132 20.62 -13.32 2.40
C ALA A 132 21.34 -11.99 2.14
N MET A 133 20.76 -11.10 1.34
CA MET A 133 21.29 -9.75 1.14
C MET A 133 21.48 -9.03 2.49
N LEU A 134 20.44 -8.97 3.31
CA LEU A 134 20.50 -8.26 4.58
C LEU A 134 21.53 -8.87 5.55
N ASP A 135 21.72 -10.19 5.53
CA ASP A 135 22.69 -10.88 6.37
C ASP A 135 24.14 -10.62 5.90
N GLU A 136 24.38 -10.60 4.57
CA GLU A 136 25.72 -10.43 4.00
C GLU A 136 26.20 -8.98 4.05
N VAL A 137 25.31 -8.01 3.74
CA VAL A 137 25.70 -6.59 3.68
C VAL A 137 25.33 -5.81 4.95
N GLU A 138 25.00 -6.46 6.05
CA GLU A 138 24.58 -5.79 7.31
C GLU A 138 25.50 -4.64 7.70
N GLY A 139 26.83 -4.87 7.74
CA GLY A 139 27.81 -3.85 8.09
C GLY A 139 28.03 -2.76 7.03
N ALA A 140 27.59 -3.00 5.80
CA ALA A 140 27.81 -2.12 4.65
C ALA A 140 26.66 -1.17 4.36
N ILE A 141 25.50 -1.33 5.00
CA ILE A 141 24.29 -0.54 4.76
C ILE A 141 23.80 0.18 6.01
N ASP A 142 23.13 1.30 5.80
CA ASP A 142 22.49 2.10 6.83
C ASP A 142 20.95 1.96 6.77
N ALA A 143 20.41 1.80 5.56
CA ALA A 143 18.98 1.69 5.34
C ALA A 143 18.63 0.77 4.16
N VAL A 144 17.37 0.33 4.14
CA VAL A 144 16.82 -0.52 3.09
C VAL A 144 15.61 0.16 2.46
N VAL A 145 15.56 0.18 1.13
CA VAL A 145 14.39 0.55 0.34
C VAL A 145 13.70 -0.72 -0.11
N ILE A 146 12.44 -0.91 0.29
CA ILE A 146 11.66 -2.11 -0.03
C ILE A 146 10.52 -1.70 -0.98
N ALA A 147 10.56 -2.22 -2.21
CA ALA A 147 9.60 -1.97 -3.28
C ALA A 147 9.16 -3.27 -3.97
N THR A 148 9.04 -4.32 -3.20
CA THR A 148 8.55 -5.64 -3.61
C THR A 148 7.02 -5.67 -3.68
N PRO A 149 6.36 -6.78 -4.08
CA PRO A 149 4.90 -6.90 -3.97
C PRO A 149 4.40 -6.80 -2.53
N ASP A 150 3.17 -6.26 -2.34
CA ASP A 150 2.56 -5.92 -1.04
C ASP A 150 2.69 -7.05 0.01
N HIS A 151 2.47 -8.31 -0.41
CA HIS A 151 2.49 -9.47 0.48
C HIS A 151 3.85 -9.80 1.08
N SER A 152 4.94 -9.29 0.49
CA SER A 152 6.32 -9.54 0.95
C SER A 152 6.90 -8.37 1.77
N HIS A 153 6.22 -7.23 1.84
CA HIS A 153 6.67 -6.05 2.58
C HIS A 153 6.98 -6.36 4.04
N PHE A 154 6.06 -7.05 4.72
CA PHE A 154 6.14 -7.27 6.17
C PHE A 154 7.39 -8.04 6.60
N PRO A 155 7.68 -9.28 6.12
CA PRO A 155 8.81 -10.05 6.63
C PRO A 155 10.16 -9.42 6.34
N LEU A 156 10.31 -8.74 5.19
CA LEU A 156 11.55 -8.06 4.82
C LEU A 156 11.78 -6.83 5.71
N THR A 157 10.74 -6.07 5.96
CA THR A 157 10.79 -4.89 6.85
C THR A 157 11.10 -5.28 8.29
N MET A 158 10.47 -6.36 8.80
CA MET A 158 10.77 -6.88 10.14
C MET A 158 12.23 -7.29 10.27
N ARG A 159 12.80 -7.96 9.25
CA ARG A 159 14.22 -8.34 9.25
C ARG A 159 15.12 -7.11 9.25
N ALA A 160 14.86 -6.14 8.38
CA ALA A 160 15.67 -4.92 8.30
C ALA A 160 15.66 -4.15 9.64
N MET A 161 14.49 -3.95 10.25
CA MET A 161 14.37 -3.26 11.55
C MET A 161 15.03 -4.05 12.68
N ALA A 162 14.99 -5.39 12.66
CA ALA A 162 15.66 -6.25 13.65
C ALA A 162 17.18 -6.11 13.59
N LEU A 163 17.75 -5.82 12.42
CA LEU A 163 19.16 -5.52 12.21
C LEU A 163 19.50 -4.03 12.49
N GLY A 164 18.55 -3.25 13.03
CA GLY A 164 18.75 -1.83 13.31
C GLY A 164 18.87 -0.95 12.07
N LYS A 165 18.39 -1.42 10.88
CA LYS A 165 18.45 -0.63 9.65
C LYS A 165 17.23 0.28 9.54
N HIS A 166 17.44 1.53 9.09
CA HIS A 166 16.36 2.41 8.69
C HIS A 166 15.61 1.83 7.48
N VAL A 167 14.31 2.12 7.36
CA VAL A 167 13.47 1.52 6.31
C VAL A 167 12.64 2.55 5.59
N TYR A 168 12.79 2.60 4.27
CA TYR A 168 11.81 3.16 3.35
C TYR A 168 11.01 2.01 2.74
N LEU A 169 9.70 2.00 2.96
CA LEU A 169 8.82 0.90 2.57
C LEU A 169 7.73 1.41 1.62
N GLU A 170 7.64 0.86 0.41
CA GLU A 170 6.55 1.20 -0.50
C GLU A 170 5.17 0.88 0.10
N LYS A 171 4.19 1.62 -0.35
CA LYS A 171 2.80 1.49 0.09
C LYS A 171 2.09 0.32 -0.63
N PRO A 172 1.09 -0.29 0.06
CA PRO A 172 0.75 -0.16 1.47
C PRO A 172 1.78 -0.85 2.36
N MET A 173 1.89 -0.44 3.64
CA MET A 173 2.95 -0.95 4.54
C MET A 173 3.00 -2.47 4.64
N ALA A 174 1.85 -3.11 4.66
CA ALA A 174 1.74 -4.56 4.78
C ALA A 174 0.42 -5.06 4.21
N HIS A 175 0.29 -6.37 4.11
CA HIS A 175 -0.84 -7.04 3.47
C HIS A 175 -1.98 -7.39 4.45
N THR A 176 -1.73 -7.40 5.77
CA THR A 176 -2.76 -7.67 6.79
C THR A 176 -2.73 -6.63 7.90
N PHE A 177 -3.86 -6.49 8.60
CA PHE A 177 -3.99 -5.58 9.74
C PHE A 177 -2.96 -5.89 10.84
N ARG A 178 -2.80 -7.18 11.18
CA ARG A 178 -1.84 -7.64 12.19
C ARG A 178 -0.38 -7.37 11.78
N GLU A 179 -0.03 -7.55 10.53
CA GLU A 179 1.32 -7.22 10.04
C GLU A 179 1.65 -5.75 10.26
N VAL A 180 0.69 -4.85 10.06
CA VAL A 180 0.86 -3.40 10.33
C VAL A 180 1.12 -3.15 11.83
N ASP A 181 0.36 -3.80 12.73
CA ASP A 181 0.59 -3.69 14.17
C ASP A 181 1.99 -4.08 14.56
N LEU A 182 2.46 -5.21 14.04
CA LEU A 182 3.80 -5.72 14.32
C LEU A 182 4.89 -4.78 13.78
N LEU A 183 4.70 -4.19 12.60
CA LEU A 183 5.63 -3.20 12.04
C LEU A 183 5.71 -1.94 12.90
N VAL A 184 4.55 -1.39 13.32
CA VAL A 184 4.50 -0.20 14.18
C VAL A 184 5.15 -0.47 15.53
N ALA A 185 4.86 -1.62 16.14
CA ALA A 185 5.47 -2.03 17.41
C ALA A 185 6.98 -2.23 17.27
N MET A 186 7.45 -2.85 16.18
CA MET A 186 8.88 -3.07 15.94
C MET A 186 9.61 -1.76 15.69
N ALA A 187 9.04 -0.83 14.93
CA ALA A 187 9.61 0.50 14.73
C ALA A 187 9.74 1.28 16.06
N ALA A 188 8.73 1.22 16.91
CA ALA A 188 8.78 1.84 18.23
C ALA A 188 9.86 1.21 19.14
N ARG A 189 10.00 -0.11 19.08
CA ARG A 189 10.97 -0.86 19.88
C ARG A 189 12.41 -0.62 19.45
N THR A 190 12.68 -0.59 18.14
CA THR A 190 14.03 -0.41 17.60
C THR A 190 14.44 1.05 17.48
N GLY A 191 13.48 1.97 17.44
CA GLY A 191 13.71 3.39 17.24
C GLY A 191 14.26 3.77 15.86
N VAL A 192 14.41 2.84 14.93
CA VAL A 192 14.89 3.14 13.57
C VAL A 192 13.96 4.09 12.83
N VAL A 193 14.53 4.90 11.97
CA VAL A 193 13.75 5.76 11.08
C VAL A 193 12.99 4.91 10.08
N THR A 194 11.68 5.14 9.99
CA THR A 194 10.80 4.46 9.04
C THR A 194 10.05 5.49 8.21
N GLN A 195 9.78 5.17 6.96
CA GLN A 195 8.95 6.00 6.08
C GLN A 195 8.20 5.14 5.07
N MET A 196 6.88 5.34 4.98
CA MET A 196 6.07 4.73 3.92
C MET A 196 6.20 5.52 2.63
N GLY A 197 6.21 4.83 1.47
CA GLY A 197 6.38 5.38 0.14
C GLY A 197 5.14 6.07 -0.46
N ASN A 198 4.33 6.74 0.35
CA ASN A 198 3.26 7.63 -0.10
C ASN A 198 3.80 9.04 -0.35
N GLN A 199 4.58 9.22 -1.41
CA GLN A 199 5.38 10.41 -1.68
C GLN A 199 4.60 11.73 -1.63
N GLY A 200 3.31 11.73 -1.96
CA GLY A 200 2.43 12.89 -1.83
C GLY A 200 2.35 13.47 -0.41
N HIS A 201 2.69 12.66 0.60
CA HIS A 201 2.79 13.08 2.01
C HIS A 201 3.98 14.02 2.29
N SER A 202 4.79 14.35 1.29
CA SER A 202 5.78 15.42 1.30
C SER A 202 5.53 16.46 0.21
N GLY A 203 4.38 16.38 -0.47
CA GLY A 203 3.96 17.34 -1.48
C GLY A 203 3.28 18.58 -0.90
N ASN A 204 2.92 19.51 -1.77
CA ASN A 204 2.31 20.79 -1.38
C ASN A 204 1.02 20.62 -0.56
N ASN A 205 0.22 19.60 -0.84
CA ASN A 205 -1.01 19.33 -0.09
C ASN A 205 -0.74 19.02 1.38
N TYR A 206 0.37 18.34 1.71
CA TYR A 206 0.73 18.08 3.10
C TYR A 206 0.84 19.36 3.92
N PHE A 207 1.60 20.31 3.44
CA PHE A 207 1.83 21.58 4.12
C PHE A 207 0.59 22.47 4.11
N GLN A 208 -0.13 22.49 2.99
CA GLN A 208 -1.39 23.23 2.89
C GLN A 208 -2.45 22.66 3.83
N PHE A 209 -2.67 21.34 3.83
CA PHE A 209 -3.68 20.71 4.67
C PHE A 209 -3.39 20.96 6.16
N LYS A 210 -2.11 20.80 6.56
CA LYS A 210 -1.65 21.11 7.90
C LYS A 210 -1.97 22.57 8.27
N ALA A 211 -1.49 23.52 7.48
CA ALA A 211 -1.66 24.95 7.77
C ALA A 211 -3.15 25.35 7.78
N TRP A 212 -3.96 24.83 6.86
CA TRP A 212 -5.38 25.13 6.81
C TRP A 212 -6.18 24.51 7.97
N THR A 213 -5.76 23.34 8.44
CA THR A 213 -6.37 22.72 9.63
C THR A 213 -5.99 23.52 10.90
N GLU A 214 -4.72 23.88 11.06
CA GLU A 214 -4.24 24.67 12.20
C GLU A 214 -4.88 26.08 12.26
N ALA A 215 -5.15 26.68 11.11
CA ALA A 215 -5.81 27.98 11.02
C ALA A 215 -7.37 27.89 11.06
N GLY A 216 -7.94 26.70 11.21
CA GLY A 216 -9.40 26.51 11.25
C GLY A 216 -10.12 26.70 9.91
N VAL A 217 -9.38 26.73 8.79
CA VAL A 217 -10.00 26.74 7.44
C VAL A 217 -10.62 25.38 7.13
N ILE A 218 -9.90 24.29 7.44
CA ILE A 218 -10.43 22.92 7.40
C ILE A 218 -10.84 22.57 8.84
N ALA A 219 -12.09 22.83 9.19
CA ALA A 219 -12.65 22.55 10.49
C ALA A 219 -14.02 21.89 10.35
N ASP A 220 -14.48 21.20 11.38
CA ASP A 220 -15.80 20.55 11.42
C ASP A 220 -16.09 19.68 10.19
N VAL A 221 -15.09 18.94 9.72
CA VAL A 221 -15.26 18.00 8.60
C VAL A 221 -16.17 16.86 9.05
N THR A 222 -17.21 16.59 8.28
CA THR A 222 -18.22 15.55 8.55
C THR A 222 -18.20 14.44 7.50
N LYS A 223 -17.67 14.71 6.30
CA LYS A 223 -17.67 13.75 5.20
C LYS A 223 -16.45 13.93 4.30
N ILE A 224 -15.90 12.82 3.84
CA ILE A 224 -14.88 12.77 2.79
C ILE A 224 -15.37 11.79 1.72
N VAL A 225 -15.29 12.19 0.45
CA VAL A 225 -15.55 11.33 -0.70
C VAL A 225 -14.24 11.19 -1.46
N ALA A 226 -13.67 9.99 -1.47
CA ALA A 226 -12.44 9.64 -2.18
C ALA A 226 -12.76 8.67 -3.31
N PHE A 227 -12.05 8.77 -4.42
CA PHE A 227 -12.32 7.94 -5.58
C PHE A 227 -11.08 7.63 -6.41
N MET A 228 -11.12 6.46 -7.07
CA MET A 228 -10.17 6.01 -8.09
C MET A 228 -10.93 5.24 -9.18
N ASN A 229 -11.28 5.91 -10.26
CA ASN A 229 -12.12 5.39 -11.33
C ASN A 229 -11.34 5.03 -12.60
N GLY A 230 -10.01 4.91 -12.50
CA GLY A 230 -9.18 4.39 -13.58
C GLY A 230 -9.31 2.88 -13.76
N ASP A 231 -9.05 2.41 -14.97
CA ASP A 231 -9.02 0.97 -15.27
C ASP A 231 -7.91 0.25 -14.48
N ARG A 232 -8.18 -0.99 -14.07
CA ARG A 232 -7.27 -1.84 -13.29
C ARG A 232 -7.04 -3.17 -14.01
N GLN A 233 -5.86 -3.76 -13.80
CA GLN A 233 -5.41 -4.96 -14.52
C GLN A 233 -6.35 -6.17 -14.40
N TRP A 234 -7.14 -6.27 -13.35
CA TRP A 234 -8.09 -7.37 -13.11
C TRP A 234 -9.51 -7.07 -13.59
N HIS A 235 -9.77 -5.84 -14.08
CA HIS A 235 -11.08 -5.54 -14.62
C HIS A 235 -11.35 -6.43 -15.83
N GLY A 236 -12.52 -7.03 -15.87
CA GLY A 236 -12.93 -8.00 -16.88
C GLY A 236 -12.46 -9.44 -16.64
N TRP A 237 -11.64 -9.72 -15.62
CA TRP A 237 -11.27 -11.11 -15.33
C TRP A 237 -12.47 -11.90 -14.81
N LYS A 238 -12.57 -13.14 -15.31
CA LYS A 238 -13.54 -14.14 -14.85
C LYS A 238 -12.74 -15.33 -14.33
N VAL A 239 -12.66 -15.47 -13.02
CA VAL A 239 -11.87 -16.52 -12.36
C VAL A 239 -12.72 -17.24 -11.32
N ASP A 240 -12.55 -18.56 -11.23
CA ASP A 240 -13.18 -19.44 -10.24
C ASP A 240 -12.14 -20.10 -9.32
N GLY A 241 -10.87 -19.77 -9.50
CA GLY A 241 -9.75 -20.27 -8.73
C GLY A 241 -8.43 -19.59 -9.12
N PHE A 242 -7.32 -20.07 -8.57
CA PHE A 242 -6.00 -19.69 -9.07
C PHE A 242 -5.79 -20.28 -10.48
N PRO A 243 -5.09 -19.56 -11.37
CA PRO A 243 -4.87 -20.00 -12.73
C PRO A 243 -4.02 -21.28 -12.78
N ALA A 244 -4.17 -22.05 -13.85
CA ALA A 244 -3.39 -23.25 -14.10
C ALA A 244 -1.88 -22.95 -14.15
N ALA A 245 -1.05 -23.95 -13.84
CA ALA A 245 0.39 -23.84 -13.92
C ALA A 245 0.88 -23.51 -15.33
N GLU A 246 1.78 -22.56 -15.43
CA GLU A 246 2.56 -22.24 -16.62
C GLU A 246 4.04 -22.56 -16.39
N PRO A 247 4.86 -22.69 -17.46
CA PRO A 247 6.31 -22.83 -17.33
C PRO A 247 6.90 -21.66 -16.57
N LEU A 248 7.73 -21.97 -15.56
CA LEU A 248 8.42 -20.95 -14.78
C LEU A 248 9.44 -20.21 -15.67
N PRO A 249 9.43 -18.87 -15.71
CA PRO A 249 10.46 -18.10 -16.39
C PRO A 249 11.86 -18.42 -15.86
N PRO A 250 12.86 -18.54 -16.75
CA PRO A 250 14.24 -18.78 -16.33
C PRO A 250 14.71 -17.73 -15.31
N GLY A 251 15.34 -18.19 -14.24
CA GLY A 251 15.93 -17.33 -13.21
C GLY A 251 14.94 -16.70 -12.24
N LEU A 252 13.63 -16.99 -12.33
CA LEU A 252 12.65 -16.54 -11.35
C LEU A 252 12.66 -17.48 -10.13
N GLU A 253 12.98 -16.93 -8.96
CA GLU A 253 12.92 -17.61 -7.67
C GLU A 253 11.48 -17.56 -7.13
N TRP A 254 10.62 -18.43 -7.64
CA TRP A 254 9.19 -18.41 -7.40
C TRP A 254 8.81 -18.67 -5.95
N ASP A 255 9.58 -19.49 -5.25
CA ASP A 255 9.41 -19.72 -3.81
C ASP A 255 9.66 -18.43 -3.01
N LEU A 256 10.72 -17.70 -3.33
CA LEU A 256 11.07 -16.43 -2.68
C LEU A 256 10.04 -15.34 -2.98
N TRP A 257 9.45 -15.35 -4.20
CA TRP A 257 8.41 -14.40 -4.57
C TRP A 257 7.19 -14.49 -3.65
N HIS A 258 6.78 -15.69 -3.24
CA HIS A 258 5.66 -15.89 -2.31
C HIS A 258 5.95 -15.37 -0.90
N ALA A 259 7.20 -15.25 -0.52
CA ALA A 259 7.60 -14.89 0.84
C ALA A 259 6.87 -15.77 1.88
N ALA A 260 6.13 -15.18 2.81
CA ALA A 260 5.40 -15.89 3.85
C ALA A 260 4.03 -16.48 3.41
N LYS A 261 3.56 -16.18 2.19
CA LYS A 261 2.24 -16.61 1.72
C LYS A 261 2.26 -18.06 1.20
N PRO A 262 1.12 -18.75 1.21
CA PRO A 262 0.99 -20.10 0.63
C PRO A 262 1.50 -20.15 -0.81
N LEU A 263 2.13 -21.27 -1.19
CA LEU A 263 2.64 -21.48 -2.53
C LEU A 263 1.49 -21.78 -3.50
N HIS A 264 1.54 -21.15 -4.66
CA HIS A 264 0.72 -21.48 -5.82
C HIS A 264 1.63 -21.72 -7.04
N PRO A 265 1.22 -22.54 -8.01
CA PRO A 265 1.96 -22.69 -9.26
C PRO A 265 2.15 -21.33 -9.95
N TYR A 266 3.22 -21.19 -10.70
CA TYR A 266 3.46 -19.98 -11.48
C TYR A 266 2.40 -19.81 -12.57
N ASN A 267 1.97 -18.58 -12.75
CA ASN A 267 1.18 -18.13 -13.88
C ASN A 267 1.42 -16.64 -14.14
N ALA A 268 1.39 -16.21 -15.39
CA ALA A 268 1.57 -14.81 -15.79
C ALA A 268 0.44 -13.88 -15.32
N MET A 269 -0.67 -14.42 -14.82
CA MET A 269 -1.69 -13.66 -14.08
C MET A 269 -1.28 -13.30 -12.63
N LEU A 270 -0.12 -13.73 -12.18
CA LEU A 270 0.40 -13.37 -10.86
C LEU A 270 1.61 -12.42 -10.98
N HIS A 271 2.65 -12.82 -11.67
CA HIS A 271 3.91 -12.07 -11.79
C HIS A 271 4.14 -11.64 -13.26
N PRO A 272 4.71 -10.44 -13.52
CA PRO A 272 5.32 -9.51 -12.55
C PRO A 272 4.37 -8.43 -11.97
N LYS A 273 3.19 -8.17 -12.50
CA LYS A 273 2.36 -7.01 -12.13
C LYS A 273 0.93 -7.35 -11.69
N LYS A 274 0.37 -8.44 -12.20
CA LYS A 274 -1.05 -8.78 -12.09
C LYS A 274 -1.46 -9.28 -10.70
N TRP A 275 -0.50 -9.59 -9.82
CA TRP A 275 -0.72 -9.98 -8.42
C TRP A 275 -1.60 -8.97 -7.64
N ARG A 276 -1.64 -7.70 -8.06
CA ARG A 276 -2.43 -6.64 -7.39
C ARG A 276 -3.93 -6.92 -7.37
N GLY A 277 -4.44 -7.68 -8.35
CA GLY A 277 -5.85 -8.06 -8.43
C GLY A 277 -6.25 -9.21 -7.50
N TRP A 278 -5.31 -9.92 -6.90
CA TRP A 278 -5.57 -11.11 -6.09
C TRP A 278 -5.55 -10.80 -4.61
N PHE A 279 -6.60 -11.16 -3.88
CA PHE A 279 -6.66 -10.99 -2.41
C PHE A 279 -5.49 -11.66 -1.66
N ALA A 280 -4.91 -12.73 -2.23
CA ALA A 280 -3.78 -13.42 -1.61
C ALA A 280 -2.48 -12.61 -1.62
N TYR A 281 -2.32 -11.66 -2.55
CA TYR A 281 -1.04 -11.00 -2.79
C TYR A 281 -1.10 -9.48 -2.82
N GLY A 282 -2.19 -8.91 -3.29
CA GLY A 282 -2.36 -7.48 -3.50
C GLY A 282 -3.40 -6.85 -2.61
N SER A 283 -3.51 -5.55 -2.74
CA SER A 283 -4.40 -4.70 -1.93
C SER A 283 -5.46 -3.97 -2.77
N GLY A 284 -5.66 -4.40 -4.02
CA GLY A 284 -6.66 -3.83 -4.91
C GLY A 284 -6.48 -2.34 -5.20
N ALA A 285 -7.53 -1.69 -5.70
CA ALA A 285 -7.52 -0.25 -5.97
C ALA A 285 -7.45 0.56 -4.67
N LEU A 286 -8.12 0.12 -3.62
CA LEU A 286 -8.13 0.78 -2.32
C LEU A 286 -6.71 0.86 -1.73
N GLY A 287 -5.99 -0.27 -1.60
CA GLY A 287 -4.65 -0.29 -1.03
C GLY A 287 -3.60 0.37 -1.92
N ASP A 288 -3.79 0.34 -3.24
CA ASP A 288 -2.85 0.94 -4.19
C ASP A 288 -2.98 2.48 -4.27
N TRP A 289 -4.21 3.04 -4.18
CA TRP A 289 -4.46 4.47 -4.43
C TRP A 289 -4.88 5.30 -3.22
N ALA A 290 -5.62 4.73 -2.28
CA ALA A 290 -6.09 5.50 -1.13
C ALA A 290 -4.94 6.08 -0.27
N PRO A 291 -3.73 5.46 -0.15
CA PRO A 291 -2.60 6.07 0.50
C PRO A 291 -2.13 7.40 -0.12
N HIS A 292 -2.45 7.65 -1.41
CA HIS A 292 -2.13 8.90 -2.11
C HIS A 292 -3.28 9.91 -2.10
N ILE A 293 -4.47 9.50 -1.68
CA ILE A 293 -5.68 10.33 -1.72
C ILE A 293 -6.09 10.75 -0.30
N LEU A 294 -6.08 9.81 0.65
CA LEU A 294 -6.58 10.00 2.01
C LEU A 294 -5.52 10.37 3.05
N ASP A 295 -4.23 10.25 2.73
CA ASP A 295 -3.12 10.35 3.68
C ASP A 295 -3.13 11.63 4.54
N THR A 296 -3.24 12.79 3.90
CA THR A 296 -3.25 14.08 4.59
C THR A 296 -4.53 14.28 5.40
N ALA A 297 -5.69 13.90 4.85
CA ALA A 297 -6.96 13.98 5.56
C ALA A 297 -6.98 13.04 6.78
N HIS A 298 -6.54 11.79 6.61
CA HIS A 298 -6.48 10.84 7.71
C HIS A 298 -5.60 11.35 8.86
N ARG A 299 -4.42 11.89 8.53
CA ARG A 299 -3.46 12.38 9.53
C ARG A 299 -3.96 13.64 10.24
N PHE A 300 -4.26 14.71 9.49
CA PHE A 300 -4.51 16.03 10.09
C PHE A 300 -5.92 16.18 10.66
N LEU A 301 -6.87 15.38 10.23
CA LEU A 301 -8.16 15.26 10.90
C LEU A 301 -8.14 14.25 12.06
N GLU A 302 -7.01 13.54 12.26
CA GLU A 302 -6.83 12.56 13.34
C GLU A 302 -7.91 11.47 13.32
N LEU A 303 -8.20 10.90 12.14
CA LEU A 303 -9.34 10.00 11.98
C LEU A 303 -9.24 8.73 12.81
N GLY A 304 -8.02 8.17 12.96
CA GLY A 304 -7.82 6.91 13.67
C GLY A 304 -8.39 5.70 12.91
N LEU A 305 -9.04 4.79 13.62
CA LEU A 305 -9.69 3.61 13.03
C LEU A 305 -11.21 3.79 13.01
N PRO A 306 -11.90 3.33 11.95
CA PRO A 306 -13.35 3.39 11.87
C PRO A 306 -13.97 2.33 12.80
N HIS A 307 -15.17 2.60 13.30
CA HIS A 307 -15.95 1.64 14.08
C HIS A 307 -16.93 0.84 13.20
N THR A 308 -17.18 1.31 11.97
CA THR A 308 -18.02 0.63 11.00
C THR A 308 -17.38 0.70 9.62
N ILE A 309 -17.44 -0.40 8.89
CA ILE A 309 -17.06 -0.49 7.49
C ILE A 309 -18.22 -1.16 6.74
N ASP A 310 -18.80 -0.46 5.77
CA ASP A 310 -19.93 -0.96 5.01
C ASP A 310 -19.56 -1.09 3.52
N ALA A 311 -19.69 -2.29 2.98
CA ALA A 311 -19.55 -2.55 1.56
C ALA A 311 -20.90 -2.29 0.85
N VAL A 312 -21.17 -1.03 0.58
CA VAL A 312 -22.43 -0.54 -0.01
C VAL A 312 -22.66 -1.09 -1.42
N ARG A 313 -21.58 -1.25 -2.19
CA ARG A 313 -21.62 -1.82 -3.54
C ARG A 313 -20.37 -2.67 -3.80
N ARG A 314 -20.57 -3.82 -4.43
CA ARG A 314 -19.52 -4.67 -4.99
C ARG A 314 -20.01 -5.25 -6.29
N ASP A 315 -19.35 -4.92 -7.40
CA ASP A 315 -19.69 -5.48 -8.71
C ASP A 315 -18.85 -6.74 -8.95
N ASP A 316 -19.50 -7.81 -9.39
CA ASP A 316 -18.90 -9.13 -9.63
C ASP A 316 -18.02 -9.62 -8.46
N PRO A 317 -18.53 -9.71 -7.22
CA PRO A 317 -17.76 -10.14 -6.08
C PRO A 317 -17.23 -11.56 -6.27
N ASN A 318 -15.95 -11.76 -5.97
CA ASN A 318 -15.23 -13.00 -6.21
C ASN A 318 -14.35 -13.32 -4.97
N PRO A 319 -14.20 -14.59 -4.56
CA PRO A 319 -13.39 -14.93 -3.39
C PRO A 319 -11.88 -14.83 -3.63
N PHE A 320 -11.42 -14.75 -4.88
CA PHE A 320 -10.00 -14.75 -5.25
C PHE A 320 -9.46 -13.39 -5.64
N ILE A 321 -10.27 -12.58 -6.34
CA ILE A 321 -9.88 -11.29 -6.89
C ILE A 321 -10.77 -10.15 -6.38
N PHE A 322 -10.23 -8.95 -6.39
CA PHE A 322 -10.98 -7.75 -6.03
C PHE A 322 -12.17 -7.53 -6.97
N PRO A 323 -13.29 -6.98 -6.46
CA PRO A 323 -14.46 -6.63 -7.28
C PRO A 323 -14.09 -5.70 -8.44
N GLN A 324 -14.94 -5.71 -9.46
CA GLN A 324 -14.79 -4.84 -10.64
C GLN A 324 -15.06 -3.36 -10.31
N ALA A 325 -15.90 -3.12 -9.31
CA ALA A 325 -16.16 -1.82 -8.73
C ALA A 325 -16.60 -1.98 -7.27
N THR A 326 -16.24 -1.02 -6.43
CA THR A 326 -16.67 -0.98 -5.03
C THR A 326 -17.11 0.41 -4.59
N THR A 327 -18.12 0.46 -3.73
CA THR A 327 -18.41 1.62 -2.87
C THR A 327 -18.33 1.17 -1.43
N LEU A 328 -17.39 1.74 -0.69
CA LEU A 328 -17.23 1.50 0.75
C LEU A 328 -17.57 2.76 1.53
N ARG A 329 -18.15 2.57 2.72
CA ARG A 329 -18.33 3.62 3.72
C ARG A 329 -17.61 3.23 4.99
N PHE A 330 -16.84 4.16 5.53
CA PHE A 330 -16.15 4.03 6.80
C PHE A 330 -16.70 5.09 7.75
N ASP A 331 -17.17 4.69 8.94
CA ASP A 331 -17.68 5.62 9.94
C ASP A 331 -16.64 5.78 11.07
N PHE A 332 -16.17 7.00 11.24
CA PHE A 332 -15.23 7.38 12.30
C PHE A 332 -15.95 8.12 13.42
N ALA A 333 -15.71 7.75 14.66
CA ALA A 333 -16.30 8.38 15.83
C ALA A 333 -15.87 9.85 15.98
N ALA A 334 -16.60 10.61 16.78
CA ALA A 334 -16.17 11.94 17.23
C ALA A 334 -14.82 11.86 17.98
N ARG A 335 -13.98 12.88 17.81
CA ARG A 335 -12.63 12.96 18.39
C ARG A 335 -12.48 14.27 19.17
N GLY A 336 -12.67 14.21 20.49
CA GLY A 336 -12.76 15.41 21.32
C GLY A 336 -13.88 16.33 20.85
N THR A 337 -13.56 17.56 20.43
CA THR A 337 -14.52 18.52 19.87
C THR A 337 -14.78 18.34 18.36
N LYS A 338 -13.99 17.50 17.67
CA LYS A 338 -14.15 17.24 16.25
C LYS A 338 -15.35 16.32 16.01
N PRO A 339 -16.23 16.60 15.04
CA PRO A 339 -17.41 15.78 14.76
C PRO A 339 -17.04 14.38 14.25
N PRO A 340 -18.00 13.41 14.23
CA PRO A 340 -17.83 12.17 13.51
C PRO A 340 -17.65 12.43 12.01
N VAL A 341 -16.94 11.53 11.33
CA VAL A 341 -16.66 11.66 9.89
C VAL A 341 -17.04 10.38 9.17
N GLU A 342 -17.77 10.53 8.07
CA GLU A 342 -17.97 9.47 7.09
C GLU A 342 -16.91 9.60 6.00
N VAL A 343 -16.18 8.52 5.72
CA VAL A 343 -15.30 8.44 4.55
C VAL A 343 -15.90 7.46 3.55
N TRP A 344 -16.17 7.96 2.35
CA TRP A 344 -16.68 7.19 1.24
C TRP A 344 -15.57 6.94 0.23
N TRP A 345 -15.42 5.69 -0.20
CA TRP A 345 -14.50 5.26 -1.25
C TRP A 345 -15.27 4.73 -2.45
N TYR A 346 -14.89 5.20 -3.63
CA TYR A 346 -15.46 4.75 -4.90
C TYR A 346 -14.34 4.28 -5.82
N ASP A 347 -14.40 3.05 -6.29
CA ASP A 347 -13.53 2.54 -7.35
C ASP A 347 -14.32 1.84 -8.45
N GLY A 348 -13.66 1.60 -9.60
CA GLY A 348 -14.27 1.07 -10.81
C GLY A 348 -14.65 2.17 -11.81
N VAL A 349 -14.43 1.90 -13.10
CA VAL A 349 -14.51 2.89 -14.19
C VAL A 349 -15.86 3.61 -14.24
N ALA A 350 -16.97 2.87 -14.09
CA ALA A 350 -18.32 3.41 -14.14
C ALA A 350 -18.89 3.80 -12.78
N ASN A 351 -18.23 3.46 -11.68
CA ASN A 351 -18.72 3.71 -10.32
C ASN A 351 -18.22 5.06 -9.78
N ARG A 352 -18.63 6.13 -10.43
CA ARG A 352 -18.23 7.49 -10.05
C ARG A 352 -18.98 7.98 -8.83
N PRO A 353 -18.31 8.77 -7.94
CA PRO A 353 -18.99 9.37 -6.80
C PRO A 353 -20.01 10.43 -7.24
N PRO A 354 -21.04 10.70 -6.41
CA PRO A 354 -21.90 11.88 -6.58
C PRO A 354 -21.05 13.15 -6.46
N LEU A 355 -21.35 14.12 -7.31
CA LEU A 355 -20.67 15.42 -7.29
C LEU A 355 -21.22 16.34 -6.21
N PRO A 356 -20.38 17.17 -5.58
CA PRO A 356 -20.83 18.26 -4.72
C PRO A 356 -21.74 19.24 -5.48
N ALA A 357 -22.81 19.70 -4.81
CA ALA A 357 -23.74 20.69 -5.39
C ALA A 357 -23.01 22.02 -5.71
N GLU A 358 -21.94 22.32 -5.01
CA GLU A 358 -21.09 23.50 -5.17
C GLU A 358 -20.38 23.57 -6.53
N LEU A 359 -20.31 22.45 -7.26
CA LEU A 359 -19.80 22.47 -8.64
C LEU A 359 -20.82 22.98 -9.66
N GLY A 360 -22.09 23.16 -9.25
CA GLY A 360 -23.16 23.67 -10.09
C GLY A 360 -23.79 22.62 -11.02
N PRO A 361 -24.92 23.01 -11.65
CA PRO A 361 -25.63 22.13 -12.57
C PRO A 361 -24.79 21.85 -13.83
N GLY A 362 -24.79 20.59 -14.29
CA GLY A 362 -24.05 20.17 -15.49
C GLY A 362 -22.54 19.91 -15.25
N ALA A 363 -22.06 20.02 -14.03
CA ALA A 363 -20.69 19.66 -13.72
C ALA A 363 -20.42 18.17 -14.02
N ALA A 364 -19.21 17.87 -14.50
CA ALA A 364 -18.75 16.52 -14.76
C ALA A 364 -17.45 16.24 -14.00
N LEU A 365 -17.30 15.02 -13.51
CA LEU A 365 -16.04 14.55 -12.95
C LEU A 365 -15.13 14.09 -14.08
N THR A 366 -14.11 14.87 -14.37
CA THR A 366 -13.12 14.58 -15.43
C THR A 366 -11.93 13.80 -14.90
N GLU A 367 -11.62 13.97 -13.63
CA GLU A 367 -10.51 13.30 -12.96
C GLU A 367 -10.83 11.81 -12.70
N GLN A 368 -9.80 10.97 -12.85
CA GLN A 368 -9.92 9.55 -12.52
C GLN A 368 -9.70 9.25 -11.03
N ALA A 369 -9.00 10.14 -10.31
CA ALA A 369 -8.71 9.96 -8.90
C ALA A 369 -8.71 11.31 -8.17
N GLY A 370 -9.19 11.32 -6.94
CA GLY A 370 -9.22 12.53 -6.13
C GLY A 370 -10.13 12.40 -4.92
N LYS A 371 -10.42 13.55 -4.32
CA LYS A 371 -11.26 13.64 -3.13
C LYS A 371 -12.09 14.92 -3.07
N PHE A 372 -13.24 14.82 -2.40
CA PHE A 372 -13.99 15.97 -1.89
C PHE A 372 -14.01 15.89 -0.36
N VAL A 373 -13.78 17.02 0.30
CA VAL A 373 -13.82 17.14 1.76
C VAL A 373 -14.92 18.13 2.13
N TYR A 374 -15.88 17.67 2.91
CA TYR A 374 -17.04 18.47 3.31
C TYR A 374 -16.90 18.87 4.76
N SER A 375 -16.81 20.16 5.01
CA SER A 375 -16.93 20.73 6.34
C SER A 375 -18.36 21.28 6.53
N ARG A 376 -18.64 21.80 7.70
CA ARG A 376 -19.94 22.43 7.98
C ARG A 376 -20.22 23.66 7.11
N THR A 377 -19.20 24.36 6.65
CA THR A 377 -19.29 25.66 5.98
C THR A 377 -18.64 25.71 4.60
N LEU A 378 -17.74 24.80 4.31
CA LEU A 378 -16.94 24.79 3.07
C LEU A 378 -16.86 23.38 2.49
N VAL A 379 -16.78 23.32 1.17
CA VAL A 379 -16.43 22.08 0.45
C VAL A 379 -15.12 22.28 -0.28
N PHE A 380 -14.26 21.28 -0.20
CA PHE A 380 -12.94 21.31 -0.82
C PHE A 380 -12.85 20.20 -1.87
N LYS A 381 -12.26 20.53 -3.02
CA LYS A 381 -11.87 19.57 -4.05
C LYS A 381 -10.35 19.43 -4.03
N GLY A 382 -9.85 18.18 -4.08
CA GLY A 382 -8.43 17.86 -4.15
C GLY A 382 -8.16 16.67 -5.06
N GLY A 383 -6.96 16.63 -5.59
CA GLY A 383 -6.46 15.52 -6.40
C GLY A 383 -5.80 14.45 -5.53
N THR A 384 -4.72 13.92 -6.03
CA THR A 384 -3.93 12.82 -5.47
C THR A 384 -2.45 13.19 -5.47
N HIS A 385 -1.57 12.36 -4.86
CA HIS A 385 -0.10 12.50 -4.90
C HIS A 385 0.43 13.88 -4.46
N GLY A 386 -0.24 14.56 -3.54
CA GLY A 386 0.21 15.85 -3.02
C GLY A 386 -0.38 17.07 -3.73
N ASP A 387 -1.36 16.90 -4.61
CA ASP A 387 -2.13 17.99 -5.21
C ASP A 387 -2.91 18.76 -4.14
N THR A 388 -2.81 20.08 -4.20
CA THR A 388 -3.44 20.97 -3.23
C THR A 388 -4.98 20.97 -3.30
N LEU A 389 -5.59 21.30 -2.17
CA LEU A 389 -7.03 21.52 -2.10
C LEU A 389 -7.41 22.89 -2.67
N ARG A 390 -8.61 22.95 -3.25
CA ARG A 390 -9.31 24.18 -3.60
C ARG A 390 -10.67 24.20 -2.92
N ILE A 391 -11.09 25.36 -2.42
CA ILE A 391 -12.45 25.57 -1.98
C ILE A 391 -13.35 25.65 -3.23
N ILE A 392 -14.48 25.04 -3.21
CA ILE A 392 -15.48 25.11 -4.29
C ILE A 392 -16.79 25.73 -3.74
N PRO A 393 -17.52 26.53 -4.59
CA PRO A 393 -17.18 26.93 -5.96
C PRO A 393 -16.00 27.90 -6.03
N GLU A 394 -15.49 28.20 -7.23
CA GLU A 394 -14.29 29.04 -7.44
C GLU A 394 -14.47 30.45 -6.90
N GLU A 395 -15.66 31.03 -6.99
CA GLU A 395 -15.97 32.36 -6.43
C GLU A 395 -15.72 32.38 -4.92
N ARG A 396 -16.05 31.29 -4.23
CA ARG A 396 -15.79 31.14 -2.80
C ARG A 396 -14.29 31.01 -2.49
N MET A 397 -13.54 30.37 -3.37
CA MET A 397 -12.07 30.31 -3.27
C MET A 397 -11.46 31.70 -3.40
N GLN A 398 -11.90 32.48 -4.38
CA GLN A 398 -11.42 33.84 -4.62
C GLN A 398 -11.75 34.78 -3.44
N GLU A 399 -12.95 34.71 -2.92
CA GLU A 399 -13.39 35.47 -1.73
C GLU A 399 -12.48 35.17 -0.51
N ARG A 400 -12.13 33.90 -0.31
CA ARG A 400 -11.33 33.47 0.83
C ARG A 400 -9.84 33.63 0.64
N ALA A 401 -9.33 33.69 -0.59
CA ALA A 401 -7.92 33.70 -0.91
C ALA A 401 -7.07 34.72 -0.11
N PRO A 402 -7.52 35.96 0.15
CA PRO A 402 -6.75 36.91 0.95
C PRO A 402 -6.51 36.50 2.40
N SER A 403 -7.43 35.67 2.97
CA SER A 403 -7.38 35.22 4.36
C SER A 403 -6.77 33.82 4.54
N LEU A 404 -6.49 33.12 3.46
CA LEU A 404 -5.92 31.77 3.54
C LEU A 404 -4.45 31.82 4.00
N PRO A 405 -4.02 30.87 4.86
CA PRO A 405 -2.63 30.74 5.24
C PRO A 405 -1.73 30.53 4.01
N LYS A 406 -0.67 31.33 3.93
CA LYS A 406 0.38 31.12 2.94
C LYS A 406 1.27 29.97 3.37
N VAL A 407 1.46 29.00 2.50
CA VAL A 407 2.39 27.89 2.74
C VAL A 407 3.75 28.28 2.21
N ALA A 408 4.76 28.24 3.08
CA ALA A 408 6.15 28.48 2.66
C ALA A 408 6.58 27.37 1.69
N GLY A 409 7.48 27.71 0.76
CA GLY A 409 8.15 26.74 -0.11
C GLY A 409 9.49 26.27 0.47
N GLY A 410 10.20 25.42 -0.29
CA GLY A 410 11.57 25.02 0.05
C GLY A 410 11.66 23.78 0.96
N PHE A 411 10.58 23.01 1.09
CA PHE A 411 10.60 21.76 1.81
C PHE A 411 11.32 20.65 1.03
N SER A 412 12.01 19.76 1.74
CA SER A 412 12.60 18.55 1.16
C SER A 412 11.50 17.69 0.51
N ASP A 413 11.81 17.09 -0.64
CA ASP A 413 10.96 16.04 -1.22
C ASP A 413 10.94 14.78 -0.34
N HIS A 414 10.15 13.77 -0.72
CA HIS A 414 9.91 12.60 0.11
C HIS A 414 11.16 11.72 0.30
N ALA A 415 11.99 11.55 -0.73
CA ALA A 415 13.23 10.79 -0.65
C ALA A 415 14.30 11.56 0.15
N THR A 416 14.46 12.84 -0.13
CA THR A 416 15.35 13.73 0.62
C THR A 416 14.96 13.78 2.10
N ASN A 417 13.66 13.88 2.42
CA ASN A 417 13.18 13.84 3.81
C ASN A 417 13.58 12.54 4.53
N PHE A 418 13.47 11.38 3.87
CA PHE A 418 13.90 10.13 4.46
C PHE A 418 15.41 10.15 4.80
N VAL A 419 16.24 10.59 3.85
CA VAL A 419 17.70 10.68 4.07
C VAL A 419 18.03 11.62 5.22
N LEU A 420 17.44 12.82 5.23
CA LEU A 420 17.65 13.81 6.28
C LEU A 420 17.13 13.31 7.63
N ALA A 421 16.04 12.55 7.66
CA ALA A 421 15.54 11.92 8.88
C ALA A 421 16.52 10.85 9.40
N CYS A 422 17.10 10.02 8.52
CA CYS A 422 18.14 9.06 8.90
C CYS A 422 19.40 9.74 9.48
N GLN A 423 19.66 10.98 9.08
CA GLN A 423 20.76 11.81 9.60
C GLN A 423 20.37 12.65 10.83
N GLY A 424 19.12 12.53 11.32
CA GLY A 424 18.63 13.31 12.46
C GLY A 424 18.42 14.80 12.18
N LYS A 425 18.41 15.23 10.91
CA LYS A 425 18.22 16.63 10.50
C LYS A 425 16.76 17.02 10.30
N GLU A 426 15.91 16.05 9.99
CA GLU A 426 14.47 16.22 9.87
C GLU A 426 13.74 15.05 10.56
N GLU A 427 12.43 15.21 10.81
CA GLU A 427 11.57 14.08 11.13
C GLU A 427 11.01 13.46 9.84
N SER A 428 10.92 12.13 9.80
CA SER A 428 10.19 11.43 8.74
C SER A 428 8.73 11.92 8.71
N ARG A 429 8.23 12.29 7.52
CA ARG A 429 6.86 12.78 7.38
C ARG A 429 5.83 11.67 7.38
N SER A 430 6.20 10.47 6.95
CA SER A 430 5.30 9.32 6.94
C SER A 430 5.90 8.12 7.71
N PRO A 431 6.29 8.31 9.00
CA PRO A 431 6.79 7.21 9.81
C PRO A 431 5.69 6.17 10.06
N PHE A 432 6.05 4.95 10.40
CA PHE A 432 5.07 3.86 10.57
C PHE A 432 4.00 4.17 11.63
N ARG A 433 4.30 4.96 12.66
CA ARG A 433 3.30 5.43 13.63
C ARG A 433 2.19 6.31 12.98
N VAL A 434 2.47 6.94 11.85
CA VAL A 434 1.53 7.78 11.09
C VAL A 434 0.89 6.98 9.95
N ALA A 435 1.69 6.25 9.19
CA ALA A 435 1.23 5.48 8.04
C ALA A 435 0.46 4.21 8.41
N GLY A 436 0.77 3.63 9.59
CA GLY A 436 0.16 2.41 10.09
C GLY A 436 -1.36 2.49 10.23
N PRO A 437 -1.90 3.44 11.00
CA PRO A 437 -3.36 3.57 11.14
C PRO A 437 -4.09 3.77 9.81
N LEU A 438 -3.53 4.54 8.87
CA LEU A 438 -4.09 4.65 7.53
C LEU A 438 -4.08 3.28 6.82
N THR A 439 -2.96 2.57 6.82
CA THR A 439 -2.88 1.24 6.19
C THR A 439 -3.88 0.27 6.82
N GLN A 440 -4.09 0.33 8.13
CA GLN A 440 -5.09 -0.48 8.83
C GLN A 440 -6.52 -0.18 8.37
N VAL A 441 -6.87 1.09 8.15
CA VAL A 441 -8.18 1.45 7.56
C VAL A 441 -8.36 0.77 6.20
N LEU A 442 -7.32 0.76 5.37
CA LEU A 442 -7.37 0.10 4.06
C LEU A 442 -7.55 -1.41 4.18
N GLN A 443 -6.88 -2.05 5.16
CA GLN A 443 -7.03 -3.49 5.41
C GLN A 443 -8.46 -3.84 5.85
N LEU A 444 -9.09 -3.02 6.71
CA LEU A 444 -10.49 -3.20 7.08
C LEU A 444 -11.41 -3.07 5.86
N GLY A 445 -11.13 -2.12 4.97
CA GLY A 445 -11.86 -1.96 3.72
C GLY A 445 -11.70 -3.15 2.76
N MET A 446 -10.50 -3.72 2.65
CA MET A 446 -10.25 -4.91 1.82
C MET A 446 -11.03 -6.13 2.35
N ILE A 447 -11.12 -6.30 3.67
CA ILE A 447 -11.94 -7.35 4.28
C ILE A 447 -13.42 -7.13 3.92
N ALA A 448 -13.92 -5.89 3.96
CA ALA A 448 -15.27 -5.57 3.54
C ALA A 448 -15.48 -5.80 2.03
N GLN A 449 -14.50 -5.52 1.18
CA GLN A 449 -14.55 -5.86 -0.25
C GLN A 449 -14.65 -7.37 -0.49
N GLN A 450 -13.99 -8.16 0.33
CA GLN A 450 -14.00 -9.62 0.23
C GLN A 450 -15.33 -10.24 0.72
N LEU A 451 -15.79 -9.84 1.90
CA LEU A 451 -16.94 -10.45 2.56
C LEU A 451 -18.28 -9.80 2.20
N GLY A 452 -18.31 -8.48 2.05
CA GLY A 452 -19.51 -7.69 1.86
C GLY A 452 -20.25 -7.38 3.14
N GLY A 453 -21.34 -6.59 2.98
CA GLY A 453 -22.20 -6.20 4.09
C GLY A 453 -21.53 -5.18 5.02
N ARG A 454 -22.18 -4.98 6.18
CA ARG A 454 -21.75 -4.07 7.23
C ARG A 454 -20.96 -4.81 8.29
N LEU A 455 -19.72 -4.35 8.51
CA LEU A 455 -18.79 -4.88 9.51
C LEU A 455 -18.62 -3.86 10.64
N GLU A 456 -18.74 -4.33 11.89
CA GLU A 456 -18.57 -3.50 13.10
C GLU A 456 -17.23 -3.84 13.76
N PHE A 457 -16.34 -2.86 13.85
CA PHE A 457 -14.98 -3.05 14.34
C PHE A 457 -14.75 -2.41 15.70
N ASP A 458 -14.27 -3.22 16.66
CA ASP A 458 -13.81 -2.74 17.97
C ASP A 458 -12.29 -2.56 17.92
N ALA A 459 -11.86 -1.30 17.88
CA ALA A 459 -10.44 -0.95 17.80
C ALA A 459 -9.65 -1.35 19.06
N ALA A 460 -10.28 -1.37 20.24
CA ALA A 460 -9.62 -1.75 21.49
C ALA A 460 -9.38 -3.27 21.54
N ARG A 461 -10.35 -4.06 21.08
CA ARG A 461 -10.25 -5.52 21.00
C ARG A 461 -9.53 -6.02 19.76
N ARG A 462 -9.34 -5.14 18.77
CA ARG A 462 -8.81 -5.47 17.44
C ARG A 462 -9.57 -6.66 16.83
N ALA A 463 -10.88 -6.54 16.79
CA ALA A 463 -11.78 -7.59 16.33
C ALA A 463 -13.07 -6.99 15.74
N PHE A 464 -13.66 -7.69 14.81
CA PHE A 464 -15.01 -7.39 14.39
C PHE A 464 -16.02 -8.02 15.37
N THR A 465 -17.00 -7.25 15.82
CA THR A 465 -17.96 -7.68 16.83
C THR A 465 -19.09 -8.54 16.24
N ASN A 466 -19.33 -8.41 14.94
CA ASN A 466 -20.41 -9.08 14.23
C ASN A 466 -19.95 -10.11 13.18
N SER A 467 -18.64 -10.39 13.06
CA SER A 467 -18.11 -11.38 12.13
C SER A 467 -16.82 -12.03 12.62
N ALA A 468 -16.88 -13.31 12.94
CA ALA A 468 -15.71 -14.11 13.28
C ALA A 468 -14.78 -14.31 12.05
N GLU A 469 -15.36 -14.46 10.86
CA GLU A 469 -14.62 -14.61 9.61
C GLU A 469 -13.80 -13.33 9.29
N ALA A 470 -14.43 -12.16 9.42
CA ALA A 470 -13.73 -10.89 9.26
C ALA A 470 -12.59 -10.73 10.29
N THR A 471 -12.82 -11.14 11.54
CA THR A 471 -11.80 -11.13 12.60
C THR A 471 -10.61 -12.03 12.25
N ALA A 472 -10.84 -13.21 11.70
CA ALA A 472 -9.78 -14.12 11.26
C ALA A 472 -8.93 -13.50 10.13
N LEU A 473 -9.56 -12.76 9.21
CA LEU A 473 -8.88 -12.10 8.11
C LEU A 473 -7.96 -10.94 8.55
N LEU A 474 -8.13 -10.39 9.75
CA LEU A 474 -7.20 -9.37 10.29
C LEU A 474 -5.76 -9.89 10.40
N ALA A 475 -5.59 -11.17 10.70
CA ALA A 475 -4.28 -11.82 10.76
C ALA A 475 -3.86 -12.45 9.43
N GLY A 476 -4.83 -12.76 8.58
CA GLY A 476 -4.61 -13.54 7.36
C GLY A 476 -4.23 -15.00 7.65
N PRO A 477 -3.83 -15.78 6.63
CA PRO A 477 -3.38 -17.15 6.82
C PRO A 477 -2.07 -17.19 7.60
N PRO A 478 -1.80 -18.29 8.36
CA PRO A 478 -0.53 -18.45 9.04
C PRO A 478 0.63 -18.42 8.03
N PRO A 479 1.78 -17.87 8.42
CA PRO A 479 2.96 -17.86 7.56
C PRO A 479 3.42 -19.30 7.27
N ARG A 480 3.89 -19.54 6.06
CA ARG A 480 4.46 -20.85 5.71
C ARG A 480 5.80 -21.12 6.42
N ALA A 481 6.18 -22.39 6.44
CA ALA A 481 7.40 -22.86 7.10
C ALA A 481 8.65 -22.06 6.73
N GLY A 482 9.44 -21.68 7.74
CA GLY A 482 10.63 -20.86 7.59
C GLY A 482 10.43 -19.35 7.67
N TRP A 483 9.17 -18.88 7.70
CA TRP A 483 8.83 -17.46 7.80
C TRP A 483 8.18 -17.07 9.14
N GLU A 484 7.86 -18.04 10.01
CA GLU A 484 7.11 -17.84 11.26
C GLU A 484 7.83 -16.89 12.22
N ARG A 485 9.16 -16.89 12.17
CA ARG A 485 9.98 -16.07 13.07
C ARG A 485 9.68 -14.56 12.96
N TYR A 486 9.23 -14.09 11.79
CA TYR A 486 8.90 -12.68 11.58
C TYR A 486 7.56 -12.28 12.19
N TYR A 487 6.67 -13.24 12.44
CA TYR A 487 5.32 -13.03 12.99
C TYR A 487 5.25 -13.21 14.52
N ARG A 488 6.36 -13.55 15.15
CA ARG A 488 6.48 -13.64 16.61
C ARG A 488 6.78 -12.23 17.12
N GLY A 489 5.74 -11.52 17.61
CA GLY A 489 5.79 -10.15 18.13
C GLY A 489 6.28 -10.04 19.57
#